data_718b2fc4f1f50df6e2eaf3c831a9a4ea
#
_entry.id   718b2fc4f1f50df6e2eaf3c831a9a4ea
#
_cell.length_a   1.000
_cell.length_b   1.000
_cell.length_c   1.000
_cell.angle_alpha   90.00
_cell.angle_beta   90.00
_cell.angle_gamma   90.00
#
_symmetry.space_group_name_H-M   'P 1'
#
loop_
_entity.id
_entity.type
_entity.pdbx_description
1 polymer ?
#
loop_
_entity_poly.entity_id
_entity_poly.type
_entity_poly.pdbx_seq_one_letter_code
_entity_poly.pdbx_strand_id
1 'polypeptide(L)'
;MKDERGKALSGVFAAAAVAGAIACGADPAVPLNGAELYGIGGLQSVYSDNDIDLLVQGGVTPLEDVGGVVSPVRGITTRTKTGSAADSTWRELTTVLIADDVIPAVRSALRSKFARAKNTAQGRGAIRAQTIVELEKKKDAQIIEDYGEVTVTASAGDPTVCLVEF
;
A
#
# COMPACT_ATOMS: atom_id res chain seq x y z
N MET A 1 -2.67 23.53 12.97
CA MET A 1 -3.65 22.51 13.34
C MET A 1 -4.13 22.77 14.76
N LYS A 2 -5.36 22.46 15.05
CA LYS A 2 -5.98 22.66 16.38
C LYS A 2 -6.63 21.35 16.84
N ASP A 3 -6.70 21.15 18.17
CA ASP A 3 -7.51 20.10 18.75
C ASP A 3 -9.01 20.47 18.76
N GLU A 4 -9.87 19.55 19.18
CA GLU A 4 -11.32 19.78 19.31
C GLU A 4 -11.68 20.93 20.26
N ARG A 5 -10.75 21.36 21.14
CA ARG A 5 -10.90 22.47 22.07
C ARG A 5 -10.29 23.79 21.54
N GLY A 6 -9.80 23.78 20.29
CA GLY A 6 -9.19 24.94 19.63
C GLY A 6 -7.75 25.22 20.01
N LYS A 7 -7.08 24.34 20.81
CA LYS A 7 -5.69 24.49 21.19
C LYS A 7 -4.77 24.08 20.03
N ALA A 8 -3.72 24.87 19.81
CA ALA A 8 -2.73 24.55 18.76
C ALA A 8 -2.03 23.19 19.01
N LEU A 9 -2.02 22.35 17.99
CA LEU A 9 -1.34 21.07 17.96
C LEU A 9 -0.12 21.12 17.04
N SER A 10 0.92 20.36 17.39
CA SER A 10 2.07 20.11 16.52
C SER A 10 1.67 19.22 15.34
N GLY A 11 2.33 19.38 14.18
CA GLY A 11 2.15 18.51 13.00
C GLY A 11 2.42 17.02 13.26
N VAL A 12 3.16 16.70 14.33
CA VAL A 12 3.40 15.31 14.75
C VAL A 12 2.09 14.59 15.08
N PHE A 13 1.11 15.28 15.67
CA PHE A 13 -0.21 14.69 15.95
C PHE A 13 -0.99 14.37 14.67
N ALA A 14 -0.87 15.21 13.63
CA ALA A 14 -1.46 14.91 12.33
C ALA A 14 -0.83 13.65 11.72
N ALA A 15 0.51 13.57 11.75
CA ALA A 15 1.21 12.38 11.25
C ALA A 15 0.81 11.11 12.01
N ALA A 16 0.67 11.21 13.34
CA ALA A 16 0.22 10.08 14.16
C ALA A 16 -1.24 9.69 13.87
N ALA A 17 -2.15 10.66 13.65
CA ALA A 17 -3.53 10.38 13.31
C ALA A 17 -3.64 9.70 11.92
N VAL A 18 -2.90 10.20 10.92
CA VAL A 18 -2.84 9.55 9.59
C VAL A 18 -2.26 8.15 9.69
N ALA A 19 -1.17 7.95 10.44
CA ALA A 19 -0.60 6.62 10.66
C ALA A 19 -1.59 5.67 11.36
N GLY A 20 -2.36 6.18 12.32
CA GLY A 20 -3.44 5.43 12.98
C GLY A 20 -4.55 5.03 12.02
N ALA A 21 -5.00 5.95 11.16
CA ALA A 21 -6.00 5.69 10.14
C ALA A 21 -5.54 4.59 9.16
N ILE A 22 -4.28 4.64 8.72
CA ILE A 22 -3.67 3.61 7.87
C ILE A 22 -3.64 2.26 8.59
N ALA A 23 -3.18 2.24 9.85
CA ALA A 23 -3.05 1.00 10.62
C ALA A 23 -4.38 0.35 11.00
N CYS A 24 -5.47 1.14 11.09
CA CYS A 24 -6.82 0.64 11.35
C CYS A 24 -7.51 0.11 10.10
N GLY A 25 -7.01 0.40 8.91
CA GLY A 25 -7.57 -0.08 7.65
C GLY A 25 -7.47 -1.60 7.56
N ALA A 26 -8.62 -2.29 7.54
CA ALA A 26 -8.68 -3.75 7.39
C ALA A 26 -8.49 -4.19 5.93
N ASP A 27 -8.78 -3.33 4.98
CA ASP A 27 -8.68 -3.57 3.55
C ASP A 27 -7.62 -2.63 2.94
N PRO A 28 -6.49 -3.17 2.42
CA PRO A 28 -5.42 -2.37 1.86
C PRO A 28 -5.80 -1.68 0.54
N ALA A 29 -6.86 -2.11 -0.12
CA ALA A 29 -7.33 -1.53 -1.38
C ALA A 29 -8.22 -0.30 -1.16
N VAL A 30 -8.72 -0.07 0.06
CA VAL A 30 -9.53 1.11 0.37
C VAL A 30 -8.62 2.35 0.43
N PRO A 31 -8.88 3.38 -0.40
CA PRO A 31 -8.10 4.61 -0.36
C PRO A 31 -8.23 5.34 0.98
N LEU A 32 -7.14 6.01 1.39
CA LEU A 32 -7.13 6.85 2.58
C LEU A 32 -7.90 8.17 2.40
N ASN A 33 -8.32 8.47 1.17
CA ASN A 33 -9.01 9.70 0.82
C ASN A 33 -10.30 9.85 1.63
N GLY A 34 -10.48 11.00 2.28
CA GLY A 34 -11.67 11.28 3.07
C GLY A 34 -11.79 10.51 4.39
N ALA A 35 -10.76 9.74 4.79
CA ALA A 35 -10.75 9.07 6.09
C ALA A 35 -10.72 10.11 7.22
N GLU A 36 -11.73 10.10 8.09
CA GLU A 36 -11.84 11.05 9.20
C GLU A 36 -10.68 10.85 10.19
N LEU A 37 -10.01 11.94 10.53
CA LEU A 37 -8.93 11.96 11.51
C LEU A 37 -9.46 12.46 12.86
N TYR A 38 -9.68 11.54 13.78
CA TYR A 38 -10.20 11.87 15.11
C TYR A 38 -9.17 12.62 15.97
N GLY A 39 -9.68 13.49 16.83
CA GLY A 39 -8.87 14.31 17.74
C GLY A 39 -8.26 15.56 17.10
N ILE A 40 -8.57 15.84 15.84
CA ILE A 40 -8.16 17.04 15.13
C ILE A 40 -9.40 17.89 14.85
N GLY A 41 -9.53 19.03 15.52
CA GLY A 41 -10.68 19.92 15.42
C GLY A 41 -10.57 20.96 14.30
N GLY A 42 -9.50 20.97 13.50
CA GLY A 42 -9.37 21.85 12.35
C GLY A 42 -7.93 22.16 11.95
N LEU A 43 -7.78 22.69 10.75
CA LEU A 43 -6.51 23.13 10.16
C LEU A 43 -6.28 24.62 10.39
N GLN A 44 -5.01 25.03 10.46
CA GLN A 44 -4.63 26.46 10.56
C GLN A 44 -4.61 27.14 9.20
N SER A 45 -4.38 26.39 8.13
CA SER A 45 -4.27 26.89 6.77
C SER A 45 -5.12 26.02 5.85
N VAL A 46 -5.79 26.66 4.93
CA VAL A 46 -6.49 26.01 3.82
C VAL A 46 -5.60 26.15 2.60
N TYR A 47 -5.34 25.04 1.92
CA TYR A 47 -4.58 25.02 0.67
C TYR A 47 -5.53 25.25 -0.51
N SER A 48 -5.05 25.93 -1.54
CA SER A 48 -5.74 25.96 -2.84
C SER A 48 -5.55 24.66 -3.58
N ASP A 49 -6.38 24.39 -4.60
CA ASP A 49 -6.27 23.18 -5.44
C ASP A 49 -4.87 23.05 -6.07
N ASN A 50 -4.30 24.19 -6.51
CA ASN A 50 -2.93 24.21 -7.04
C ASN A 50 -1.87 23.84 -6.00
N ASP A 51 -2.03 24.26 -4.74
CA ASP A 51 -1.12 23.92 -3.66
C ASP A 51 -1.22 22.42 -3.35
N ILE A 52 -2.44 21.87 -3.35
CA ILE A 52 -2.71 20.44 -3.14
C ILE A 52 -2.02 19.61 -4.24
N ASP A 53 -2.15 20.01 -5.51
CA ASP A 53 -1.50 19.34 -6.62
C ASP A 53 0.04 19.34 -6.50
N LEU A 54 0.62 20.48 -6.12
CA LEU A 54 2.06 20.59 -5.88
C LEU A 54 2.53 19.69 -4.73
N LEU A 55 1.77 19.65 -3.62
CA LEU A 55 2.06 18.78 -2.47
C LEU A 55 2.01 17.31 -2.87
N VAL A 56 0.97 16.88 -3.58
CA VAL A 56 0.81 15.51 -4.09
C VAL A 56 1.95 15.13 -5.03
N GLN A 57 2.32 15.99 -5.96
CA GLN A 57 3.46 15.77 -6.86
C GLN A 57 4.79 15.71 -6.10
N GLY A 58 4.90 16.49 -5.02
CA GLY A 58 6.05 16.51 -4.13
C GLY A 58 6.15 15.33 -3.15
N GLY A 59 5.18 14.40 -3.15
CA GLY A 59 5.20 13.23 -2.26
C GLY A 59 4.70 13.54 -0.84
N VAL A 60 3.79 14.48 -0.71
CA VAL A 60 3.18 14.88 0.56
C VAL A 60 1.71 14.53 0.55
N THR A 61 1.22 13.91 1.61
CA THR A 61 -0.22 13.68 1.85
C THR A 61 -0.84 14.96 2.42
N PRO A 62 -1.60 15.73 1.62
CA PRO A 62 -2.27 16.93 2.12
C PRO A 62 -3.51 16.56 2.93
N LEU A 63 -3.83 17.40 3.93
CA LEU A 63 -5.05 17.32 4.71
C LEU A 63 -5.98 18.46 4.34
N GLU A 64 -7.27 18.21 4.36
CA GLU A 64 -8.33 19.20 4.18
C GLU A 64 -9.30 19.17 5.36
N ASP A 65 -10.03 20.27 5.54
CA ASP A 65 -11.10 20.40 6.52
C ASP A 65 -12.38 20.73 5.74
N VAL A 66 -13.28 19.77 5.68
CA VAL A 66 -14.57 19.91 4.99
C VAL A 66 -15.68 19.80 6.02
N GLY A 67 -16.31 20.93 6.30
CA GLY A 67 -17.44 20.96 7.24
C GLY A 67 -17.08 20.59 8.69
N GLY A 68 -15.83 20.79 9.10
CA GLY A 68 -15.32 20.45 10.44
C GLY A 68 -14.76 19.03 10.55
N VAL A 69 -14.72 18.29 9.44
CA VAL A 69 -14.10 16.97 9.36
C VAL A 69 -12.74 17.09 8.69
N VAL A 70 -11.68 16.78 9.42
CA VAL A 70 -10.31 16.77 8.88
C VAL A 70 -10.00 15.39 8.32
N SER A 71 -9.59 15.37 7.05
CA SER A 71 -9.28 14.11 6.33
C SER A 71 -8.11 14.29 5.36
N PRO A 72 -7.41 13.20 4.98
CA PRO A 72 -6.46 13.23 3.88
C PRO A 72 -7.18 13.40 2.54
N VAL A 73 -6.66 14.29 1.70
CA VAL A 73 -7.14 14.46 0.32
C VAL A 73 -6.72 13.26 -0.53
N ARG A 74 -5.48 12.81 -0.36
CA ARG A 74 -4.92 11.68 -1.09
C ARG A 74 -3.77 11.05 -0.30
N GLY A 75 -3.80 9.73 -0.16
CA GLY A 75 -2.72 8.96 0.45
C GLY A 75 -1.51 8.85 -0.48
N ILE A 76 -0.43 9.57 -0.16
CA ILE A 76 0.76 9.68 -1.02
C ILE A 76 2.00 9.22 -0.25
N THR A 77 2.89 8.53 -0.95
CA THR A 77 4.23 8.18 -0.46
C THR A 77 5.27 9.21 -0.92
N THR A 78 6.43 9.19 -0.30
CA THR A 78 7.57 10.04 -0.72
C THR A 78 8.26 9.56 -2.01
N ARG A 79 7.86 8.40 -2.55
CA ARG A 79 8.42 7.84 -3.78
C ARG A 79 7.72 8.42 -5.01
N THR A 80 8.18 9.59 -5.45
CA THR A 80 7.62 10.29 -6.61
C THR A 80 8.35 10.01 -7.91
N LYS A 81 9.51 9.30 -7.85
CA LYS A 81 10.36 9.02 -9.02
C LYS A 81 10.96 7.61 -8.94
N THR A 82 11.12 6.99 -10.11
CA THR A 82 11.96 5.82 -10.31
C THR A 82 13.09 6.21 -11.28
N GLY A 83 14.33 6.27 -10.78
CA GLY A 83 15.43 6.91 -11.48
C GLY A 83 15.20 8.40 -11.70
N SER A 84 15.18 8.86 -12.96
CA SER A 84 14.88 10.24 -13.35
C SER A 84 13.42 10.46 -13.78
N ALA A 85 12.65 9.40 -13.97
CA ALA A 85 11.27 9.47 -14.44
C ALA A 85 10.28 9.61 -13.27
N ALA A 86 9.19 10.37 -13.48
CA ALA A 86 8.10 10.45 -12.53
C ALA A 86 7.42 9.06 -12.38
N ASP A 87 7.17 8.66 -11.16
CA ASP A 87 6.54 7.37 -10.82
C ASP A 87 5.21 7.64 -10.12
N SER A 88 4.11 7.49 -10.85
CA SER A 88 2.77 7.65 -10.29
C SER A 88 2.28 6.38 -9.57
N THR A 89 2.83 5.21 -9.92
CA THR A 89 2.38 3.92 -9.38
C THR A 89 2.78 3.78 -7.92
N TRP A 90 4.08 3.89 -7.61
CA TRP A 90 4.59 3.75 -6.24
C TRP A 90 4.42 5.01 -5.40
N ARG A 91 4.00 6.10 -6.00
CA ARG A 91 3.57 7.29 -5.27
C ARG A 91 2.29 7.06 -4.50
N GLU A 92 1.37 6.27 -5.03
CA GLU A 92 0.10 5.97 -4.36
C GLU A 92 0.31 5.04 -3.16
N LEU A 93 -0.16 5.47 -1.98
CA LEU A 93 -0.07 4.69 -0.75
C LEU A 93 -0.80 3.35 -0.88
N THR A 94 -1.98 3.34 -1.50
CA THR A 94 -2.79 2.14 -1.72
C THR A 94 -2.01 1.07 -2.48
N THR A 95 -1.23 1.45 -3.51
CA THR A 95 -0.37 0.49 -4.24
C THR A 95 0.64 -0.20 -3.32
N VAL A 96 1.25 0.57 -2.41
CA VAL A 96 2.23 0.02 -1.45
C VAL A 96 1.54 -0.92 -0.46
N LEU A 97 0.38 -0.52 0.08
CA LEU A 97 -0.38 -1.34 1.03
C LEU A 97 -0.85 -2.66 0.41
N ILE A 98 -1.32 -2.64 -0.85
CA ILE A 98 -1.69 -3.84 -1.60
C ILE A 98 -0.47 -4.76 -1.78
N ALA A 99 0.67 -4.22 -2.19
CA ALA A 99 1.89 -5.00 -2.35
C ALA A 99 2.36 -5.62 -1.02
N ASP A 100 2.28 -4.85 0.07
CA ASP A 100 2.64 -5.30 1.42
C ASP A 100 1.67 -6.33 2.01
N ASP A 101 0.45 -6.42 1.50
CA ASP A 101 -0.51 -7.48 1.85
C ASP A 101 -0.32 -8.72 0.97
N VAL A 102 -0.25 -8.57 -0.35
CA VAL A 102 -0.21 -9.68 -1.31
C VAL A 102 1.10 -10.47 -1.22
N ILE A 103 2.25 -9.79 -1.24
CA ILE A 103 3.56 -10.45 -1.27
C ILE A 103 3.81 -11.31 -0.03
N PRO A 104 3.59 -10.85 1.21
CA PRO A 104 3.74 -11.68 2.40
C PRO A 104 2.73 -12.83 2.46
N ALA A 105 1.49 -12.62 1.99
CA ALA A 105 0.47 -13.68 1.95
C ALA A 105 0.92 -14.84 1.06
N VAL A 106 1.34 -14.55 -0.18
CA VAL A 106 1.88 -15.55 -1.10
C VAL A 106 3.12 -16.23 -0.50
N ARG A 107 4.08 -15.46 0.03
CA ARG A 107 5.30 -16.01 0.68
C ARG A 107 4.98 -16.95 1.84
N SER A 108 4.04 -16.56 2.69
CA SER A 108 3.62 -17.38 3.85
C SER A 108 2.98 -18.70 3.40
N ALA A 109 2.08 -18.65 2.42
CA ALA A 109 1.44 -19.83 1.87
C ALA A 109 2.44 -20.79 1.22
N LEU A 110 3.39 -20.27 0.44
CA LEU A 110 4.43 -21.07 -0.18
C LEU A 110 5.38 -21.67 0.85
N ARG A 111 5.81 -20.92 1.86
CA ARG A 111 6.65 -21.42 2.95
C ARG A 111 5.98 -22.54 3.73
N SER A 112 4.69 -22.41 4.06
CA SER A 112 3.98 -23.42 4.84
C SER A 112 3.86 -24.76 4.09
N LYS A 113 3.69 -24.73 2.76
CA LYS A 113 3.44 -25.92 1.95
C LYS A 113 4.71 -26.52 1.34
N PHE A 114 5.69 -25.70 0.98
CA PHE A 114 6.83 -26.09 0.15
C PHE A 114 8.20 -25.92 0.82
N ALA A 115 8.26 -25.65 2.13
CA ALA A 115 9.52 -25.45 2.86
C ALA A 115 10.55 -26.59 2.70
N ARG A 116 10.10 -27.81 2.42
CA ARG A 116 10.93 -29.01 2.23
C ARG A 116 10.71 -29.68 0.88
N ALA A 117 10.12 -28.98 -0.08
CA ALA A 117 9.86 -29.50 -1.40
C ALA A 117 11.16 -29.58 -2.23
N LYS A 118 11.22 -30.59 -3.10
CA LYS A 118 12.32 -30.71 -4.06
C LYS A 118 12.13 -29.70 -5.20
N ASN A 119 13.21 -29.05 -5.64
CA ASN A 119 13.19 -28.17 -6.81
C ASN A 119 13.21 -29.00 -8.12
N THR A 120 12.10 -29.62 -8.44
CA THR A 120 11.86 -30.36 -9.69
C THR A 120 10.86 -29.58 -10.56
N ALA A 121 10.75 -29.92 -11.84
CA ALA A 121 9.74 -29.33 -12.73
C ALA A 121 8.31 -29.51 -12.18
N GLN A 122 7.99 -30.68 -11.63
CA GLN A 122 6.71 -30.96 -10.99
C GLN A 122 6.52 -30.13 -9.71
N GLY A 123 7.58 -29.99 -8.88
CA GLY A 123 7.55 -29.13 -7.67
C GLY A 123 7.30 -27.68 -8.02
N ARG A 124 7.96 -27.14 -9.05
CA ARG A 124 7.71 -25.76 -9.54
C ARG A 124 6.30 -25.57 -10.08
N GLY A 125 5.76 -26.59 -10.78
CA GLY A 125 4.36 -26.58 -11.22
C GLY A 125 3.37 -26.50 -10.04
N ALA A 126 3.63 -27.22 -8.96
CA ALA A 126 2.82 -27.15 -7.74
C ALA A 126 2.94 -25.78 -7.03
N ILE A 127 4.14 -25.19 -6.99
CA ILE A 127 4.38 -23.85 -6.47
C ILE A 127 3.60 -22.82 -7.30
N ARG A 128 3.66 -22.93 -8.64
CA ARG A 128 2.90 -22.05 -9.55
C ARG A 128 1.39 -22.12 -9.28
N ALA A 129 0.85 -23.34 -9.20
CA ALA A 129 -0.57 -23.54 -8.93
C ALA A 129 -0.99 -22.94 -7.58
N GLN A 130 -0.17 -23.10 -6.52
CA GLN A 130 -0.46 -22.50 -5.22
C GLN A 130 -0.39 -20.97 -5.25
N THR A 131 0.57 -20.39 -5.96
CA THR A 131 0.66 -18.94 -6.15
C THR A 131 -0.60 -18.41 -6.80
N ILE A 132 -1.09 -19.05 -7.87
CA ILE A 132 -2.36 -18.67 -8.53
C ILE A 132 -3.52 -18.74 -7.53
N VAL A 133 -3.63 -19.79 -6.72
CA VAL A 133 -4.70 -19.92 -5.71
C VAL A 133 -4.68 -18.75 -4.71
N GLU A 134 -3.50 -18.30 -4.28
CA GLU A 134 -3.42 -17.17 -3.36
C GLU A 134 -3.75 -15.84 -4.04
N LEU A 135 -3.36 -15.65 -5.30
CA LEU A 135 -3.73 -14.47 -6.08
C LEU A 135 -5.23 -14.42 -6.38
N GLU A 136 -5.86 -15.55 -6.74
CA GLU A 136 -7.31 -15.62 -6.93
C GLU A 136 -8.08 -15.24 -5.65
N LYS A 137 -7.61 -15.68 -4.46
CA LYS A 137 -8.22 -15.23 -3.19
C LYS A 137 -8.17 -13.72 -3.01
N LYS A 138 -7.06 -13.07 -3.43
CA LYS A 138 -6.92 -11.62 -3.35
C LYS A 138 -7.80 -10.91 -4.37
N LYS A 139 -7.99 -11.52 -5.54
CA LYS A 139 -8.91 -11.04 -6.57
C LYS A 139 -10.37 -11.18 -6.13
N ASP A 140 -10.76 -12.33 -5.57
CA ASP A 140 -12.10 -12.56 -5.02
C ASP A 140 -12.42 -11.59 -3.86
N ALA A 141 -11.41 -11.23 -3.06
CA ALA A 141 -11.51 -10.22 -2.01
C ALA A 141 -11.46 -8.77 -2.55
N GLN A 142 -11.35 -8.58 -3.86
CA GLN A 142 -11.26 -7.27 -4.53
C GLN A 142 -10.05 -6.41 -4.09
N ILE A 143 -9.00 -7.04 -3.54
CA ILE A 143 -7.75 -6.36 -3.16
C ILE A 143 -6.92 -6.05 -4.41
N ILE A 144 -6.94 -6.97 -5.40
CA ILE A 144 -6.36 -6.76 -6.73
C ILE A 144 -7.43 -6.98 -7.79
N GLU A 145 -7.35 -6.27 -8.89
CA GLU A 145 -8.27 -6.42 -10.03
C GLU A 145 -7.88 -7.63 -10.88
N ASP A 146 -6.57 -7.76 -11.17
CA ASP A 146 -6.03 -8.85 -11.98
C ASP A 146 -4.54 -9.04 -11.67
N TYR A 147 -3.94 -10.09 -12.22
CA TYR A 147 -2.51 -10.38 -12.11
C TYR A 147 -1.96 -10.92 -13.43
N GLY A 148 -0.65 -10.74 -13.64
CA GLY A 148 0.02 -11.17 -14.86
C GLY A 148 0.29 -12.67 -14.93
N GLU A 149 1.15 -13.09 -15.86
CA GLU A 149 1.57 -14.48 -15.95
C GLU A 149 2.42 -14.85 -14.73
N VAL A 150 2.00 -15.90 -14.02
CA VAL A 150 2.77 -16.45 -12.92
C VAL A 150 3.84 -17.39 -13.47
N THR A 151 5.11 -17.06 -13.22
CA THR A 151 6.23 -17.92 -13.62
C THR A 151 6.98 -18.45 -12.41
N VAL A 152 7.46 -19.69 -12.48
CA VAL A 152 8.29 -20.31 -11.45
C VAL A 152 9.48 -20.98 -12.12
N THR A 153 10.66 -20.45 -11.88
CA THR A 153 11.92 -20.91 -12.47
C THR A 153 12.93 -21.27 -11.39
N ALA A 154 13.91 -22.12 -11.73
CA ALA A 154 15.08 -22.31 -10.89
C ALA A 154 16.03 -21.13 -11.07
N SER A 155 16.63 -20.64 -9.98
CA SER A 155 17.65 -19.59 -10.08
C SER A 155 18.86 -20.12 -10.86
N ALA A 156 19.39 -19.31 -11.77
CA ALA A 156 20.59 -19.66 -12.54
C ALA A 156 21.86 -19.74 -11.67
N GLY A 157 21.92 -18.97 -10.59
CA GLY A 157 23.06 -18.93 -9.69
C GLY A 157 23.01 -19.99 -8.57
N ASP A 158 21.81 -20.45 -8.22
CA ASP A 158 21.59 -21.45 -7.16
C ASP A 158 20.37 -22.33 -7.52
N PRO A 159 20.58 -23.56 -8.01
CA PRO A 159 19.49 -24.43 -8.42
C PRO A 159 18.62 -24.93 -7.24
N THR A 160 18.99 -24.66 -5.99
CA THR A 160 18.15 -24.94 -4.83
C THR A 160 17.08 -23.87 -4.59
N VAL A 161 17.22 -22.70 -5.23
CA VAL A 161 16.31 -21.56 -5.11
C VAL A 161 15.31 -21.55 -6.27
N CYS A 162 14.02 -21.41 -5.94
CA CYS A 162 12.96 -21.13 -6.90
C CYS A 162 12.65 -19.64 -6.92
N LEU A 163 12.65 -19.05 -8.12
CA LEU A 163 12.16 -17.69 -8.36
C LEU A 163 10.70 -17.75 -8.75
N VAL A 164 9.87 -16.98 -8.08
CA VAL A 164 8.44 -16.84 -8.35
C VAL A 164 8.17 -15.40 -8.75
N GLU A 165 7.62 -15.21 -9.93
CA GLU A 165 7.25 -13.90 -10.48
C GLU A 165 5.75 -13.90 -10.80
N PHE A 166 5.05 -12.80 -10.46
CA PHE A 166 3.63 -12.59 -10.68
C PHE A 166 3.28 -11.09 -10.70
#